data_76be0916ac6c7c24c598745a08d96a36
#
_entry.id   76be0916ac6c7c24c598745a08d96a36
#
_cell.length_a   1.000
_cell.length_b   1.000
_cell.length_c   1.000
_cell.angle_alpha   90.00
_cell.angle_beta   90.00
_cell.angle_gamma   90.00
#
_symmetry.space_group_name_H-M   'P 1'
#
loop_
_entity.id
_entity.type
_entity.pdbx_description
1 polymer ?
#
loop_
_entity_poly.entity_id
_entity_poly.type
_entity_poly.pdbx_seq_one_letter_code
_entity_poly.pdbx_strand_id
1 'polypeptide(L)'
;MSAAQGRFFIQDNLEGWREDIMFKTLKEDIEVIFEQDPAARSYLEVILTYSGLHAIWAHRIAHALYKRKFYFLARLISQISRFFTGIEIHPGAKIGRRFFIDHGMGVVIGETCEIGDNVTVYQGVTLGGTGKEKGKRHPTIKDNCLIAAGAKVLGSITIGENSKIGAGSVVLKDVPPNSTVVGIPGRVVVRDGVKVKKDLNHTDLPDPIADRFRELEEEIARLKSELEALKQQERKNEYEQHPAL
;
A
#
# COMPACT_ATOMS: atom_id res chain seq x y z
N MET A 1 55.12 2.31 -2.47
CA MET A 1 53.86 3.07 -2.39
C MET A 1 53.36 3.01 -0.97
N SER A 2 53.21 4.16 -0.28
CA SER A 2 52.87 4.25 1.13
C SER A 2 51.37 3.91 1.33
N ALA A 3 51.02 3.24 2.43
CA ALA A 3 49.63 2.88 2.80
C ALA A 3 48.69 4.10 2.91
N ALA A 4 49.23 5.30 2.98
CA ALA A 4 48.49 6.56 2.95
C ALA A 4 48.01 6.91 1.54
N GLN A 5 48.81 6.66 0.50
CA GLN A 5 48.43 6.93 -0.91
C GLN A 5 47.35 5.97 -1.40
N GLY A 6 47.39 4.71 -0.95
CA GLY A 6 46.35 3.72 -1.29
C GLY A 6 44.97 4.05 -0.66
N ARG A 7 44.96 4.62 0.55
CA ARG A 7 43.70 5.03 1.22
C ARG A 7 43.05 6.27 0.56
N PHE A 8 43.86 7.24 0.12
CA PHE A 8 43.38 8.43 -0.57
C PHE A 8 42.76 8.07 -1.94
N PHE A 9 43.39 7.17 -2.70
CA PHE A 9 42.94 6.74 -4.02
C PHE A 9 41.63 5.90 -3.97
N ILE A 10 41.44 5.11 -2.90
CA ILE A 10 40.21 4.32 -2.69
C ILE A 10 39.07 5.24 -2.24
N GLN A 11 39.37 6.27 -1.44
CA GLN A 11 38.36 7.20 -0.91
C GLN A 11 37.82 8.13 -2.00
N ASP A 12 38.69 8.68 -2.85
CA ASP A 12 38.32 9.51 -4.02
C ASP A 12 37.49 8.72 -5.05
N ASN A 13 37.84 7.45 -5.32
CA ASN A 13 37.03 6.61 -6.19
C ASN A 13 35.66 6.28 -5.57
N LEU A 14 35.57 6.04 -4.27
CA LEU A 14 34.30 5.77 -3.58
C LEU A 14 33.40 7.00 -3.53
N GLU A 15 33.96 8.20 -3.44
CA GLU A 15 33.21 9.47 -3.47
C GLU A 15 32.69 9.76 -4.88
N GLY A 16 33.48 9.60 -5.91
CA GLY A 16 33.06 9.72 -7.32
C GLY A 16 31.94 8.73 -7.68
N TRP A 17 32.07 7.47 -7.28
CA TRP A 17 31.01 6.46 -7.47
C TRP A 17 29.72 6.79 -6.73
N ARG A 18 29.79 7.43 -5.56
CA ARG A 18 28.61 7.86 -4.78
C ARG A 18 27.91 9.05 -5.41
N GLU A 19 28.65 9.99 -5.97
CA GLU A 19 28.09 11.13 -6.70
C GLU A 19 27.41 10.68 -7.98
N ASP A 20 28.03 9.82 -8.78
CA ASP A 20 27.44 9.26 -9.99
C ASP A 20 26.14 8.48 -9.70
N ILE A 21 26.10 7.69 -8.64
CA ILE A 21 24.89 6.95 -8.23
C ILE A 21 23.81 7.93 -7.76
N MET A 22 24.15 8.97 -7.03
CA MET A 22 23.18 9.96 -6.55
C MET A 22 22.58 10.76 -7.70
N PHE A 23 23.39 11.28 -8.61
CA PHE A 23 22.92 11.99 -9.82
C PHE A 23 22.04 11.09 -10.69
N LYS A 24 22.44 9.85 -10.87
CA LYS A 24 21.66 8.86 -11.62
C LYS A 24 20.28 8.63 -10.98
N THR A 25 20.22 8.49 -9.65
CA THR A 25 18.95 8.29 -8.93
C THR A 25 18.04 9.52 -9.05
N LEU A 26 18.58 10.74 -8.92
CA LEU A 26 17.79 11.97 -9.07
C LEU A 26 17.24 12.11 -10.50
N LYS A 27 18.03 11.73 -11.52
CA LYS A 27 17.58 11.72 -12.89
C LYS A 27 16.44 10.70 -13.10
N GLU A 28 16.58 9.51 -12.57
CA GLU A 28 15.56 8.45 -12.62
C GLU A 28 14.26 8.84 -11.90
N ASP A 29 14.36 9.58 -10.80
CA ASP A 29 13.18 10.11 -10.07
C ASP A 29 12.39 11.12 -10.94
N ILE A 30 13.04 11.81 -11.87
CA ILE A 30 12.38 12.69 -12.84
C ILE A 30 11.85 11.89 -14.05
N GLU A 31 12.66 10.98 -14.59
CA GLU A 31 12.31 10.19 -15.78
C GLU A 31 11.05 9.36 -15.57
N VAL A 32 10.89 8.76 -14.38
CA VAL A 32 9.70 7.97 -14.07
C VAL A 32 8.42 8.81 -14.12
N ILE A 33 8.48 10.11 -13.82
CA ILE A 33 7.31 11.00 -13.90
C ILE A 33 6.86 11.15 -15.36
N PHE A 34 7.79 11.40 -16.28
CA PHE A 34 7.47 11.50 -17.72
C PHE A 34 6.94 10.19 -18.30
N GLU A 35 7.34 9.05 -17.74
CA GLU A 35 6.85 7.75 -18.19
C GLU A 35 5.44 7.42 -17.64
N GLN A 36 5.11 7.90 -16.44
CA GLN A 36 3.89 7.50 -15.73
C GLN A 36 2.78 8.57 -15.80
N ASP A 37 3.15 9.86 -15.94
CA ASP A 37 2.19 10.96 -16.00
C ASP A 37 2.15 11.61 -17.38
N PRO A 38 1.07 11.36 -18.16
CA PRO A 38 0.89 12.00 -19.47
C PRO A 38 0.77 13.53 -19.42
N ALA A 39 0.52 14.11 -18.24
CA ALA A 39 0.39 15.57 -18.08
C ALA A 39 1.77 16.27 -17.94
N ALA A 40 2.85 15.55 -17.69
CA ALA A 40 4.20 16.10 -17.57
C ALA A 40 4.70 16.64 -18.92
N ARG A 41 4.98 17.95 -19.01
CA ARG A 41 5.33 18.61 -20.28
C ARG A 41 6.78 19.02 -20.41
N SER A 42 7.42 19.40 -19.29
CA SER A 42 8.79 19.88 -19.29
C SER A 42 9.52 19.57 -17.99
N TYR A 43 10.85 19.45 -18.07
CA TYR A 43 11.69 19.23 -16.88
C TYR A 43 11.54 20.35 -15.85
N LEU A 44 11.41 21.61 -16.29
CA LEU A 44 11.24 22.74 -15.39
C LEU A 44 9.92 22.64 -14.62
N GLU A 45 8.83 22.30 -15.29
CA GLU A 45 7.52 22.06 -14.67
C GLU A 45 7.60 20.95 -13.63
N VAL A 46 8.15 19.80 -14.00
CA VAL A 46 8.29 18.66 -13.09
C VAL A 46 9.11 19.00 -11.86
N ILE A 47 10.26 19.66 -12.04
CA ILE A 47 11.14 20.03 -10.92
C ILE A 47 10.47 21.06 -9.98
N LEU A 48 9.69 21.97 -10.49
CA LEU A 48 9.12 23.07 -9.69
C LEU A 48 7.76 22.74 -9.08
N THR A 49 6.97 21.82 -9.68
CA THR A 49 5.55 21.67 -9.32
C THR A 49 5.17 20.30 -8.78
N TYR A 50 6.00 19.27 -8.94
CA TYR A 50 5.66 17.92 -8.51
C TYR A 50 5.99 17.69 -7.04
N SER A 51 5.00 17.77 -6.18
CA SER A 51 5.14 17.58 -4.73
C SER A 51 5.71 16.20 -4.36
N GLY A 52 5.35 15.15 -5.11
CA GLY A 52 5.91 13.81 -4.95
C GLY A 52 7.43 13.76 -5.13
N LEU A 53 7.95 14.45 -6.16
CA LEU A 53 9.39 14.56 -6.41
C LEU A 53 10.11 15.28 -5.27
N HIS A 54 9.54 16.40 -4.80
CA HIS A 54 10.11 17.15 -3.68
C HIS A 54 10.17 16.31 -2.40
N ALA A 55 9.10 15.55 -2.11
CA ALA A 55 9.04 14.69 -0.94
C ALA A 55 10.09 13.57 -1.00
N ILE A 56 10.30 12.96 -2.17
CA ILE A 56 11.30 11.90 -2.36
C ILE A 56 12.71 12.46 -2.19
N TRP A 57 13.02 13.59 -2.78
CA TRP A 57 14.34 14.22 -2.65
C TRP A 57 14.64 14.63 -1.21
N ALA A 58 13.68 15.25 -0.53
CA ALA A 58 13.81 15.57 0.89
C ALA A 58 14.00 14.30 1.74
N HIS A 59 13.26 13.22 1.41
CA HIS A 59 13.44 11.93 2.08
C HIS A 59 14.83 11.34 1.87
N ARG A 60 15.41 11.38 0.65
CA ARG A 60 16.76 10.86 0.40
C ARG A 60 17.81 11.55 1.29
N ILE A 61 17.69 12.89 1.48
CA ILE A 61 18.54 13.67 2.38
C ILE A 61 18.28 13.24 3.85
N ALA A 62 17.03 13.21 4.26
CA ALA A 62 16.64 12.84 5.62
C ALA A 62 17.08 11.41 5.97
N HIS A 63 16.93 10.46 5.05
CA HIS A 63 17.37 9.07 5.21
C HIS A 63 18.90 8.96 5.37
N ALA A 64 19.66 9.72 4.58
CA ALA A 64 21.12 9.75 4.70
C ALA A 64 21.58 10.26 6.08
N LEU A 65 20.91 11.26 6.64
CA LEU A 65 21.14 11.76 8.01
C LEU A 65 20.70 10.73 9.05
N TYR A 66 19.56 10.10 8.85
CA TYR A 66 19.04 9.05 9.75
C TYR A 66 20.03 7.87 9.87
N LYS A 67 20.59 7.42 8.75
CA LYS A 67 21.63 6.37 8.73
C LYS A 67 22.90 6.78 9.47
N ARG A 68 23.21 8.10 9.53
CA ARG A 68 24.32 8.65 10.31
C ARG A 68 23.95 8.95 11.76
N LYS A 69 22.74 8.53 12.21
CA LYS A 69 22.20 8.72 13.56
C LYS A 69 21.87 10.18 13.94
N PHE A 70 21.81 11.08 12.98
CA PHE A 70 21.30 12.45 13.16
C PHE A 70 19.78 12.48 13.17
N TYR A 71 19.16 11.73 14.08
CA TYR A 71 17.72 11.45 14.08
C TYR A 71 16.84 12.70 14.16
N PHE A 72 17.20 13.65 15.02
CA PHE A 72 16.45 14.91 15.17
C PHE A 72 16.43 15.70 13.86
N LEU A 73 17.60 15.91 13.23
CA LEU A 73 17.70 16.66 11.99
C LEU A 73 16.99 15.96 10.83
N ALA A 74 17.14 14.66 10.75
CA ALA A 74 16.42 13.85 9.78
C ALA A 74 14.88 14.00 9.92
N ARG A 75 14.39 13.96 11.16
CA ARG A 75 12.97 14.12 11.46
C ARG A 75 12.48 15.55 11.17
N LEU A 76 13.28 16.55 11.47
CA LEU A 76 12.97 17.95 11.17
C LEU A 76 12.80 18.17 9.67
N ILE A 77 13.73 17.68 8.85
CA ILE A 77 13.63 17.76 7.38
C ILE A 77 12.35 17.04 6.88
N SER A 78 12.04 15.86 7.41
CA SER A 78 10.83 15.13 7.08
C SER A 78 9.57 15.94 7.40
N GLN A 79 9.49 16.63 8.54
CA GLN A 79 8.33 17.44 8.89
C GLN A 79 8.21 18.72 8.06
N ILE A 80 9.33 19.36 7.74
CA ILE A 80 9.35 20.51 6.82
C ILE A 80 8.85 20.08 5.44
N SER A 81 9.35 18.95 4.92
CA SER A 81 8.87 18.39 3.65
C SER A 81 7.36 18.12 3.67
N ARG A 82 6.87 17.48 4.74
CA ARG A 82 5.43 17.23 4.91
C ARG A 82 4.60 18.53 4.89
N PHE A 83 5.08 19.58 5.55
CA PHE A 83 4.37 20.86 5.57
C PHE A 83 4.18 21.44 4.17
N PHE A 84 5.20 21.35 3.30
CA PHE A 84 5.15 21.92 1.96
C PHE A 84 4.48 20.98 0.92
N THR A 85 4.59 19.66 1.10
CA THR A 85 4.14 18.68 0.10
C THR A 85 2.84 17.98 0.46
N GLY A 86 2.44 18.00 1.74
CA GLY A 86 1.34 17.18 2.24
C GLY A 86 1.64 15.68 2.31
N ILE A 87 2.92 15.28 2.13
CA ILE A 87 3.39 13.90 2.08
C ILE A 87 4.28 13.62 3.28
N GLU A 88 3.92 12.64 4.11
CA GLU A 88 4.74 12.21 5.24
C GLU A 88 5.54 10.96 4.89
N ILE A 89 6.87 11.08 4.86
CA ILE A 89 7.78 9.94 4.75
C ILE A 89 8.69 9.93 5.95
N HIS A 90 8.64 8.86 6.76
CA HIS A 90 9.55 8.72 7.90
C HIS A 90 10.99 8.52 7.40
N PRO A 91 12.00 9.20 7.98
CA PRO A 91 13.40 9.10 7.52
C PRO A 91 13.99 7.68 7.58
N GLY A 92 13.43 6.80 8.43
CA GLY A 92 13.85 5.41 8.55
C GLY A 92 13.37 4.50 7.42
N ALA A 93 12.36 4.91 6.65
CA ALA A 93 11.85 4.14 5.52
C ALA A 93 12.95 3.90 4.47
N LYS A 94 12.97 2.69 3.89
CA LYS A 94 13.86 2.34 2.79
C LYS A 94 13.07 2.42 1.50
N ILE A 95 13.50 3.26 0.56
CA ILE A 95 12.83 3.48 -0.71
C ILE A 95 13.82 3.23 -1.84
N GLY A 96 13.44 2.34 -2.76
CA GLY A 96 14.18 1.98 -3.94
C GLY A 96 14.25 3.10 -4.99
N ARG A 97 14.53 2.71 -6.22
CA ARG A 97 14.70 3.60 -7.38
C ARG A 97 13.38 3.75 -8.12
N ARG A 98 13.22 4.88 -8.84
CA ARG A 98 12.05 5.14 -9.68
C ARG A 98 10.72 5.03 -8.91
N PHE A 99 10.73 5.44 -7.64
CA PHE A 99 9.54 5.50 -6.81
C PHE A 99 8.73 6.75 -7.19
N PHE A 100 7.50 6.56 -7.65
CA PHE A 100 6.64 7.64 -8.10
C PHE A 100 5.46 7.86 -7.13
N ILE A 101 5.29 9.11 -6.70
CA ILE A 101 4.13 9.55 -5.90
C ILE A 101 3.32 10.49 -6.77
N ASP A 102 2.16 10.01 -7.22
CA ASP A 102 1.23 10.80 -8.02
C ASP A 102 0.25 11.55 -7.13
N HIS A 103 0.06 12.86 -7.41
CA HIS A 103 -0.69 13.82 -6.58
C HIS A 103 -0.16 13.96 -5.15
N GLY A 104 -0.05 12.91 -4.40
CA GLY A 104 0.67 12.75 -3.15
C GLY A 104 -0.01 13.25 -1.88
N MET A 105 -0.97 14.16 -1.92
CA MET A 105 -1.60 14.70 -0.72
C MET A 105 -2.12 13.60 0.21
N GLY A 106 -1.70 13.64 1.48
CA GLY A 106 -2.12 12.66 2.50
C GLY A 106 -1.47 11.28 2.40
N VAL A 107 -0.41 11.11 1.61
CA VAL A 107 0.43 9.90 1.65
C VAL A 107 1.19 9.85 2.96
N VAL A 108 1.20 8.67 3.60
CA VAL A 108 1.95 8.41 4.84
C VAL A 108 2.76 7.13 4.69
N ILE A 109 4.07 7.22 4.83
CA ILE A 109 5.02 6.10 4.78
C ILE A 109 5.75 5.99 6.11
N GLY A 110 5.51 4.89 6.83
CA GLY A 110 6.01 4.66 8.19
C GLY A 110 7.48 4.25 8.26
N GLU A 111 8.04 4.28 9.46
CA GLU A 111 9.47 4.14 9.77
C GLU A 111 10.13 2.90 9.19
N THR A 112 9.50 1.75 9.33
CA THR A 112 10.09 0.46 8.92
C THR A 112 9.55 -0.06 7.59
N CYS A 113 8.96 0.83 6.76
CA CYS A 113 8.59 0.50 5.39
C CYS A 113 9.82 0.15 4.56
N GLU A 114 9.67 -0.84 3.71
CA GLU A 114 10.63 -1.19 2.68
C GLU A 114 9.90 -1.17 1.34
N ILE A 115 10.33 -0.32 0.43
CA ILE A 115 9.71 -0.13 -0.89
C ILE A 115 10.76 -0.43 -1.94
N GLY A 116 10.44 -1.34 -2.85
CA GLY A 116 11.29 -1.75 -3.97
C GLY A 116 11.37 -0.71 -5.09
N ASP A 117 11.82 -1.16 -6.23
CA ASP A 117 12.00 -0.35 -7.42
C ASP A 117 10.71 -0.25 -8.26
N ASN A 118 10.54 0.83 -9.01
CA ASN A 118 9.40 1.07 -9.91
C ASN A 118 8.02 0.98 -9.20
N VAL A 119 7.93 1.41 -7.97
CA VAL A 119 6.66 1.42 -7.22
C VAL A 119 5.96 2.75 -7.41
N THR A 120 4.66 2.71 -7.70
CA THR A 120 3.80 3.90 -7.80
C THR A 120 2.79 3.93 -6.68
N VAL A 121 2.63 5.09 -6.04
CA VAL A 121 1.59 5.32 -5.04
C VAL A 121 0.82 6.60 -5.35
N TYR A 122 -0.47 6.59 -5.05
CA TYR A 122 -1.36 7.73 -5.25
C TYR A 122 -1.68 8.44 -3.92
N GLN A 123 -2.34 9.60 -4.03
CA GLN A 123 -2.78 10.39 -2.89
C GLN A 123 -3.55 9.55 -1.84
N GLY A 124 -3.38 9.92 -0.57
CA GLY A 124 -4.09 9.30 0.55
C GLY A 124 -3.67 7.88 0.89
N VAL A 125 -2.66 7.32 0.22
CA VAL A 125 -2.10 6.00 0.56
C VAL A 125 -1.46 6.04 1.93
N THR A 126 -1.71 4.99 2.74
CA THR A 126 -1.04 4.80 4.03
C THR A 126 -0.31 3.46 4.04
N LEU A 127 1.00 3.50 4.19
CA LEU A 127 1.84 2.35 4.49
C LEU A 127 2.14 2.38 6.00
N GLY A 128 1.20 1.85 6.80
CA GLY A 128 1.12 2.02 8.25
C GLY A 128 1.57 0.81 9.04
N GLY A 129 1.95 1.05 10.30
CA GLY A 129 2.23 -0.01 11.26
C GLY A 129 0.97 -0.40 12.03
N THR A 130 1.01 -1.61 12.62
CA THR A 130 0.03 -2.07 13.60
C THR A 130 0.72 -2.35 14.93
N GLY A 131 0.00 -2.06 16.04
CA GLY A 131 0.51 -2.32 17.38
C GLY A 131 1.55 -1.30 17.89
N LYS A 132 2.13 -1.62 19.06
CA LYS A 132 3.12 -0.81 19.77
C LYS A 132 4.52 -1.41 19.74
N GLU A 133 4.74 -2.42 18.93
CA GLU A 133 6.00 -3.15 18.86
C GLU A 133 7.13 -2.31 18.29
N LYS A 134 8.32 -2.48 18.86
CA LYS A 134 9.56 -1.95 18.29
C LYS A 134 10.06 -2.93 17.21
N GLY A 135 10.57 -2.40 16.11
CA GLY A 135 11.09 -3.22 15.00
C GLY A 135 10.21 -3.16 13.76
N LYS A 136 10.25 -4.20 12.94
CA LYS A 136 9.49 -4.29 11.67
C LYS A 136 7.99 -4.36 11.96
N ARG A 137 7.27 -3.27 11.66
CA ARG A 137 5.84 -3.10 11.90
C ARG A 137 5.09 -2.45 10.74
N HIS A 138 5.82 -2.05 9.70
CA HIS A 138 5.28 -1.44 8.49
C HIS A 138 5.50 -2.36 7.30
N PRO A 139 4.73 -2.21 6.21
CA PRO A 139 4.76 -3.14 5.09
C PRO A 139 6.07 -3.11 4.30
N THR A 140 6.29 -4.22 3.60
CA THR A 140 7.26 -4.35 2.52
C THR A 140 6.53 -4.38 1.19
N ILE A 141 6.81 -3.43 0.32
CA ILE A 141 6.27 -3.37 -1.04
C ILE A 141 7.39 -3.79 -1.99
N LYS A 142 7.16 -4.87 -2.73
CA LYS A 142 8.13 -5.36 -3.72
C LYS A 142 8.08 -4.54 -5.02
N ASP A 143 8.94 -4.88 -5.97
CA ASP A 143 9.13 -4.14 -7.19
C ASP A 143 7.87 -4.09 -8.08
N ASN A 144 7.76 -3.06 -8.90
CA ASN A 144 6.72 -2.87 -9.90
C ASN A 144 5.28 -2.89 -9.32
N CYS A 145 5.11 -2.53 -8.07
CA CYS A 145 3.78 -2.47 -7.44
C CYS A 145 3.09 -1.12 -7.68
N LEU A 146 1.76 -1.16 -7.75
CA LEU A 146 0.90 0.01 -7.80
C LEU A 146 -0.05 0.02 -6.61
N ILE A 147 -0.02 1.09 -5.82
CA ILE A 147 -0.90 1.29 -4.68
C ILE A 147 -1.81 2.48 -4.99
N ALA A 148 -3.06 2.18 -5.33
CA ALA A 148 -4.01 3.18 -5.81
C ALA A 148 -4.54 4.10 -4.70
N ALA A 149 -5.21 5.16 -5.11
CA ALA A 149 -5.66 6.27 -4.27
C ALA A 149 -6.40 5.80 -2.99
N GLY A 150 -5.99 6.35 -1.85
CA GLY A 150 -6.63 6.10 -0.57
C GLY A 150 -6.43 4.69 0.02
N ALA A 151 -5.70 3.80 -0.63
CA ALA A 151 -5.45 2.45 -0.11
C ALA A 151 -4.65 2.50 1.20
N LYS A 152 -4.93 1.55 2.10
CA LYS A 152 -4.26 1.37 3.38
C LYS A 152 -3.61 -0.01 3.42
N VAL A 153 -2.30 -0.05 3.56
CA VAL A 153 -1.53 -1.30 3.73
C VAL A 153 -0.95 -1.27 5.12
N LEU A 154 -1.42 -2.15 5.99
CA LEU A 154 -1.19 -2.05 7.44
C LEU A 154 -0.54 -3.31 7.99
N GLY A 155 0.50 -3.10 8.79
CA GLY A 155 1.25 -4.17 9.46
C GLY A 155 2.55 -4.53 8.75
N SER A 156 3.29 -5.50 9.31
CA SER A 156 4.55 -6.01 8.75
C SER A 156 4.33 -7.02 7.60
N ILE A 157 3.36 -6.75 6.74
CA ILE A 157 2.96 -7.59 5.62
C ILE A 157 3.79 -7.29 4.37
N THR A 158 3.81 -8.25 3.44
CA THR A 158 4.49 -8.12 2.16
C THR A 158 3.50 -8.05 1.00
N ILE A 159 3.65 -7.04 0.15
CA ILE A 159 3.00 -6.98 -1.14
C ILE A 159 3.99 -7.51 -2.18
N GLY A 160 3.65 -8.64 -2.80
CA GLY A 160 4.49 -9.29 -3.80
C GLY A 160 4.65 -8.45 -5.06
N GLU A 161 5.71 -8.71 -5.79
CA GLU A 161 6.08 -7.99 -7.02
C GLU A 161 4.96 -7.98 -8.07
N ASN A 162 4.94 -6.95 -8.92
CA ASN A 162 3.96 -6.76 -9.99
C ASN A 162 2.50 -6.71 -9.50
N SER A 163 2.26 -6.48 -8.21
CA SER A 163 0.91 -6.48 -7.64
C SER A 163 0.28 -5.09 -7.66
N LYS A 164 -1.05 -5.07 -7.71
CA LYS A 164 -1.86 -3.86 -7.73
C LYS A 164 -2.84 -3.85 -6.56
N ILE A 165 -2.83 -2.79 -5.77
CA ILE A 165 -3.80 -2.57 -4.70
C ILE A 165 -4.79 -1.52 -5.18
N GLY A 166 -6.06 -1.91 -5.28
CA GLY A 166 -7.14 -1.06 -5.76
C GLY A 166 -7.44 0.11 -4.82
N ALA A 167 -8.03 1.17 -5.38
CA ALA A 167 -8.35 2.38 -4.64
C ALA A 167 -9.26 2.10 -3.43
N GLY A 168 -8.97 2.76 -2.30
CA GLY A 168 -9.72 2.62 -1.06
C GLY A 168 -9.59 1.26 -0.36
N SER A 169 -8.79 0.34 -0.87
CA SER A 169 -8.63 -1.00 -0.26
C SER A 169 -7.88 -0.96 1.06
N VAL A 170 -8.23 -1.85 1.99
CA VAL A 170 -7.53 -2.02 3.27
C VAL A 170 -6.89 -3.41 3.32
N VAL A 171 -5.58 -3.47 3.19
CA VAL A 171 -4.80 -4.71 3.11
C VAL A 171 -4.14 -5.00 4.44
N LEU A 172 -4.44 -6.17 5.00
CA LEU A 172 -4.02 -6.60 6.35
C LEU A 172 -3.25 -7.94 6.33
N LYS A 173 -3.10 -8.56 5.16
CA LYS A 173 -2.41 -9.84 4.97
C LYS A 173 -1.45 -9.74 3.79
N ASP A 174 -0.49 -10.65 3.73
CA ASP A 174 0.43 -10.77 2.61
C ASP A 174 -0.31 -10.95 1.29
N VAL A 175 0.23 -10.33 0.25
CA VAL A 175 -0.28 -10.41 -1.12
C VAL A 175 0.75 -11.15 -1.97
N PRO A 176 0.35 -12.25 -2.63
CA PRO A 176 1.24 -12.95 -3.56
C PRO A 176 1.67 -12.07 -4.72
N PRO A 177 2.79 -12.37 -5.39
CA PRO A 177 3.18 -11.70 -6.63
C PRO A 177 2.09 -11.75 -7.71
N ASN A 178 2.15 -10.82 -8.66
CA ASN A 178 1.27 -10.74 -9.84
C ASN A 178 -0.23 -10.70 -9.49
N SER A 179 -0.58 -10.09 -8.34
CA SER A 179 -1.94 -10.11 -7.81
C SER A 179 -2.60 -8.74 -7.88
N THR A 180 -3.92 -8.73 -8.06
CA THR A 180 -4.76 -7.54 -7.85
C THR A 180 -5.62 -7.74 -6.61
N VAL A 181 -5.55 -6.79 -5.68
CA VAL A 181 -6.32 -6.79 -4.43
C VAL A 181 -7.29 -5.63 -4.41
N VAL A 182 -8.54 -5.88 -4.02
CA VAL A 182 -9.57 -4.85 -3.85
C VAL A 182 -10.42 -5.10 -2.61
N GLY A 183 -11.02 -4.04 -2.06
CA GLY A 183 -12.04 -4.11 -1.02
C GLY A 183 -11.55 -3.83 0.40
N ILE A 184 -12.47 -3.87 1.34
CA ILE A 184 -12.30 -3.70 2.79
C ILE A 184 -13.02 -4.86 3.50
N PRO A 185 -12.28 -5.82 4.06
CA PRO A 185 -10.85 -6.07 3.92
C PRO A 185 -10.44 -6.44 2.49
N GLY A 186 -9.18 -6.14 2.13
CA GLY A 186 -8.63 -6.40 0.80
C GLY A 186 -8.54 -7.89 0.48
N ARG A 187 -9.03 -8.28 -0.70
CA ARG A 187 -9.01 -9.67 -1.19
C ARG A 187 -8.37 -9.73 -2.57
N VAL A 188 -7.61 -10.79 -2.82
CA VAL A 188 -7.04 -11.05 -4.14
C VAL A 188 -8.18 -11.43 -5.10
N VAL A 189 -8.37 -10.63 -6.14
CA VAL A 189 -9.41 -10.85 -7.17
C VAL A 189 -8.83 -11.31 -8.51
N VAL A 190 -7.55 -11.05 -8.76
CA VAL A 190 -6.79 -11.52 -9.91
C VAL A 190 -5.45 -12.03 -9.42
N ARG A 191 -4.97 -13.13 -9.96
CA ARG A 191 -3.62 -13.66 -9.77
C ARG A 191 -3.08 -14.20 -11.08
N ASP A 192 -1.86 -13.86 -11.44
CA ASP A 192 -1.20 -14.26 -12.70
C ASP A 192 -2.08 -13.99 -13.95
N GLY A 193 -2.81 -12.86 -13.97
CA GLY A 193 -3.72 -12.50 -15.05
C GLY A 193 -5.06 -13.21 -15.05
N VAL A 194 -5.25 -14.18 -14.17
CA VAL A 194 -6.50 -14.98 -14.08
C VAL A 194 -7.36 -14.45 -12.94
N LYS A 195 -8.66 -14.25 -13.18
CA LYS A 195 -9.62 -13.95 -12.12
C LYS A 195 -9.70 -15.11 -11.13
N VAL A 196 -9.41 -14.83 -9.87
CA VAL A 196 -9.57 -15.82 -8.80
C VAL A 196 -11.07 -16.08 -8.62
N LYS A 197 -11.48 -17.35 -8.78
CA LYS A 197 -12.84 -17.75 -8.44
C LYS A 197 -13.08 -17.41 -6.97
N LYS A 198 -14.22 -16.79 -6.69
CA LYS A 198 -14.66 -16.49 -5.34
C LYS A 198 -14.80 -17.82 -4.60
N ASP A 199 -13.77 -18.23 -3.86
CA ASP A 199 -13.93 -19.30 -2.90
C ASP A 199 -14.72 -18.72 -1.73
N LEU A 200 -15.89 -19.29 -1.49
CA LEU A 200 -16.79 -18.86 -0.42
C LEU A 200 -16.26 -19.22 1.00
N ASN A 201 -15.11 -19.87 1.08
CA ASN A 201 -14.44 -20.15 2.33
C ASN A 201 -13.84 -18.87 2.92
N HIS A 202 -14.64 -18.20 3.70
CA HIS A 202 -14.28 -16.98 4.45
C HIS A 202 -13.62 -17.36 5.77
N THR A 203 -12.44 -17.95 5.73
CA THR A 203 -11.70 -18.22 6.97
C THR A 203 -10.94 -16.99 7.44
N ASP A 204 -11.27 -16.53 8.65
CA ASP A 204 -10.45 -15.89 9.65
C ASP A 204 -10.16 -14.39 9.59
N LEU A 205 -11.10 -13.57 9.13
CA LEU A 205 -11.12 -12.18 9.59
C LEU A 205 -12.51 -11.87 10.14
N PRO A 206 -12.64 -11.28 11.33
CA PRO A 206 -13.91 -10.73 11.78
C PRO A 206 -14.26 -9.58 10.83
N ASP A 207 -15.12 -9.87 9.89
CA ASP A 207 -15.81 -8.88 9.06
C ASP A 207 -17.21 -8.73 9.66
N PRO A 208 -17.43 -7.73 10.53
CA PRO A 208 -18.72 -7.56 11.22
C PRO A 208 -19.89 -7.42 10.25
N ILE A 209 -19.61 -6.95 9.03
CA ILE A 209 -20.63 -6.80 7.98
C ILE A 209 -20.93 -8.17 7.35
N ALA A 210 -19.90 -8.94 6.98
CA ALA A 210 -20.10 -10.28 6.42
C ALA A 210 -20.70 -11.25 7.45
N ASP A 211 -20.32 -11.12 8.74
CA ASP A 211 -20.90 -11.90 9.82
C ASP A 211 -22.39 -11.56 10.00
N ARG A 212 -22.73 -10.26 9.97
CA ARG A 212 -24.12 -9.83 10.03
C ARG A 212 -24.95 -10.25 8.83
N PHE A 213 -24.38 -10.26 7.63
CA PHE A 213 -25.05 -10.80 6.44
C PHE A 213 -25.33 -12.28 6.58
N ARG A 214 -24.41 -13.06 7.13
CA ARG A 214 -24.60 -14.50 7.38
C ARG A 214 -25.70 -14.75 8.39
N GLU A 215 -25.70 -14.04 9.52
CA GLU A 215 -26.77 -14.10 10.52
C GLU A 215 -28.15 -13.78 9.91
N LEU A 216 -28.22 -12.74 9.08
CA LEU A 216 -29.47 -12.36 8.39
C LEU A 216 -29.93 -13.42 7.39
N GLU A 217 -29.01 -14.01 6.64
CA GLU A 217 -29.34 -15.10 5.71
C GLU A 217 -29.87 -16.35 6.44
N GLU A 218 -29.28 -16.72 7.56
CA GLU A 218 -29.74 -17.82 8.42
C GLU A 218 -31.13 -17.51 9.02
N GLU A 219 -31.33 -16.29 9.49
CA GLU A 219 -32.63 -15.86 10.03
C GLU A 219 -33.72 -15.86 8.94
N ILE A 220 -33.42 -15.37 7.74
CA ILE A 220 -34.35 -15.44 6.59
C ILE A 220 -34.67 -16.88 6.22
N ALA A 221 -33.70 -17.78 6.23
CA ALA A 221 -33.94 -19.19 5.93
C ALA A 221 -34.85 -19.84 6.98
N ARG A 222 -34.64 -19.54 8.26
CA ARG A 222 -35.49 -20.00 9.37
C ARG A 222 -36.91 -19.48 9.25
N LEU A 223 -37.08 -18.17 9.03
CA LEU A 223 -38.40 -17.57 8.88
C LEU A 223 -39.18 -18.09 7.68
N LYS A 224 -38.51 -18.38 6.57
CA LYS A 224 -39.14 -19.03 5.40
C LYS A 224 -39.62 -20.42 5.74
N SER A 225 -38.86 -21.22 6.46
CA SER A 225 -39.24 -22.57 6.89
C SER A 225 -40.44 -22.55 7.83
N GLU A 226 -40.44 -21.63 8.80
CA GLU A 226 -41.57 -21.43 9.74
C GLU A 226 -42.82 -20.98 8.99
N LEU A 227 -42.70 -20.07 8.04
CA LEU A 227 -43.83 -19.61 7.22
C LEU A 227 -44.44 -20.72 6.39
N GLU A 228 -43.59 -21.59 5.78
CA GLU A 228 -44.09 -22.76 5.05
C GLU A 228 -44.79 -23.75 5.93
N ALA A 229 -44.26 -24.00 7.13
CA ALA A 229 -44.92 -24.88 8.11
C ALA A 229 -46.30 -24.34 8.54
N LEU A 230 -46.41 -23.05 8.81
CA LEU A 230 -47.67 -22.40 9.14
C LEU A 230 -48.70 -22.49 8.01
N LYS A 231 -48.27 -22.21 6.76
CA LYS A 231 -49.13 -22.35 5.59
C LYS A 231 -49.64 -23.78 5.38
N GLN A 232 -48.79 -24.76 5.67
CA GLN A 232 -49.23 -26.18 5.60
C GLN A 232 -50.22 -26.50 6.71
N GLN A 233 -50.05 -25.96 7.89
CA GLN A 233 -50.97 -26.15 9.00
C GLN A 233 -52.31 -25.45 8.79
N GLU A 234 -52.33 -24.25 8.23
CA GLU A 234 -53.57 -23.56 7.82
C GLU A 234 -54.34 -24.36 6.77
N ARG A 235 -53.67 -24.84 5.72
CA ARG A 235 -54.29 -25.68 4.69
C ARG A 235 -54.88 -26.98 5.27
N LYS A 236 -54.23 -27.58 6.25
CA LYS A 236 -54.70 -28.77 6.91
C LYS A 236 -55.93 -28.47 7.75
N ASN A 237 -55.94 -27.36 8.49
CA ASN A 237 -57.08 -26.91 9.29
C ASN A 237 -58.29 -26.54 8.41
N GLU A 238 -58.09 -25.90 7.24
CA GLU A 238 -59.16 -25.62 6.27
C GLU A 238 -59.79 -26.92 5.69
N TYR A 239 -58.97 -27.94 5.43
CA TYR A 239 -59.44 -29.25 4.97
C TYR A 239 -60.23 -30.00 6.05
N GLU A 240 -59.85 -29.88 7.31
CA GLU A 240 -60.56 -30.50 8.44
C GLU A 240 -61.89 -29.79 8.76
N GLN A 241 -62.00 -28.47 8.51
CA GLN A 241 -63.24 -27.72 8.71
C GLN A 241 -64.22 -27.79 7.57
N HIS A 242 -63.78 -28.14 6.36
CA HIS A 242 -64.66 -28.32 5.19
C HIS A 242 -64.31 -29.65 4.50
N PRO A 243 -64.62 -30.81 5.09
CA PRO A 243 -64.50 -32.08 4.37
C PRO A 243 -65.44 -32.05 3.19
N ALA A 244 -64.91 -32.25 2.00
CA ALA A 244 -65.68 -32.31 0.75
C ALA A 244 -66.88 -33.31 0.92
N LEU A 245 -68.10 -32.80 0.69
CA LEU A 245 -69.35 -33.58 0.60
C LEU A 245 -69.30 -34.57 -0.55
#